data_43a9de5ae39638e517fceb1275a43d07
#
_entry.id   43a9de5ae39638e517fceb1275a43d07
#
_cell.length_a   1.000
_cell.length_b   1.000
_cell.length_c   1.000
_cell.angle_alpha   90.00
_cell.angle_beta   90.00
_cell.angle_gamma   90.00
#
_symmetry.space_group_name_H-M   'P 1'
#
loop_
_entity.id
_entity.type
_entity.pdbx_description
1 polymer ?
#
loop_
_entity_poly.entity_id
_entity_poly.type
_entity_poly.pdbx_seq_one_letter_code
_entity_poly.pdbx_strand_id
1 'polypeptide(L)'
;MQIAQHYLHLRQHFAGRQENEQQEVTLAELAAVFFCTIRNAKMIIKQLAEQDWIEWMPGRGRGNVSRIVFLRSVEQVIVSMAKAHVAQGDLDKAMHLFSDPKIPLRAKKRFFGWLSGQFGFRSEEIEKRTRDTLRMSFYRTIPALDPPFVGRRTESHMVKQIFDTLIRFDELQEAFVPHLAHHWEADESGTQWTFYLRKGVLFHHGRELTAHDVVWTFERIADPKTKSPYRYMLSDVETVVAIKETTVGIKLRRPNHMLLSFLASDRMSIIPGEVVAQKGTEFTRLPVGSGPFRLIRNDEQMFILEAVPTYFLGRAHLDRVEIWVVPQNSLREDYFSSQGEVHFQTFWNTLEPLEKWKGLERIERGSSYLAFNLNRTGPLQKKEVRHAIHRLLDREKMIADLGGNRHIPAHGFLPDEKAVLSSEAPMDIQKAQEVLQKSIDKDERIRLFTYEGAGNENNAEWLQKHFAQYGLLLDVTVVPIEELKKPEILLQADMVFSGEVFDEQWELGLVELYKSDASFLRMMWDPTTRTQMDEQLDLLVQEQDKEAQRERLREVEDLLREQHALLFVYHALQQSAYHSALAGVSLNALGLVEYKNIWFKQ
;
A
#
# COMPACT_ATOMS: atom_id res chain seq x y z
N MET A 1 -0.90 30.65 13.96
CA MET A 1 -1.41 30.62 12.58
C MET A 1 -1.81 31.98 12.06
N GLN A 2 -2.78 32.63 12.66
CA GLN A 2 -3.30 33.94 12.22
C GLN A 2 -2.23 35.04 12.09
N ILE A 3 -1.26 35.07 13.01
CA ILE A 3 -0.18 36.06 13.01
C ILE A 3 0.72 35.94 11.77
N ALA A 4 0.98 34.74 11.29
CA ALA A 4 1.81 34.52 10.10
C ALA A 4 1.07 34.86 8.79
N GLN A 5 -0.25 34.67 8.74
CA GLN A 5 -1.06 35.17 7.62
C GLN A 5 -1.01 36.71 7.57
N HIS A 6 -1.09 37.37 8.72
CA HIS A 6 -0.92 38.83 8.79
C HIS A 6 0.47 39.28 8.28
N TYR A 7 1.52 38.52 8.65
CA TYR A 7 2.86 38.81 8.15
C TYR A 7 2.94 38.65 6.64
N LEU A 8 2.35 37.58 6.07
CA LEU A 8 2.32 37.37 4.62
C LEU A 8 1.57 38.50 3.89
N HIS A 9 0.40 38.93 4.38
CA HIS A 9 -0.33 40.07 3.83
C HIS A 9 0.50 41.35 3.89
N LEU A 10 1.20 41.55 5.01
CA LEU A 10 2.09 42.70 5.18
C LEU A 10 3.25 42.68 4.17
N ARG A 11 3.90 41.55 3.97
CA ARG A 11 4.98 41.38 2.98
C ARG A 11 4.48 41.49 1.55
N GLN A 12 3.25 41.09 1.25
CA GLN A 12 2.61 41.30 -0.05
C GLN A 12 2.37 42.80 -0.33
N HIS A 13 1.92 43.55 0.68
CA HIS A 13 1.72 44.99 0.56
C HIS A 13 3.06 45.72 0.27
N PHE A 14 4.14 45.32 0.92
CA PHE A 14 5.49 45.83 0.70
C PHE A 14 6.28 44.94 -0.28
N ALA A 15 5.66 44.48 -1.35
CA ALA A 15 6.32 43.63 -2.34
C ALA A 15 7.56 44.31 -2.94
N GLY A 16 8.66 43.56 -3.06
CA GLY A 16 9.94 44.03 -3.61
C GLY A 16 10.85 44.72 -2.60
N ARG A 17 10.43 44.92 -1.34
CA ARG A 17 11.31 45.46 -0.28
C ARG A 17 12.13 44.34 0.35
N GLN A 18 13.42 44.63 0.60
CA GLN A 18 14.33 43.65 1.20
C GLN A 18 14.22 43.60 2.73
N GLU A 19 14.74 42.53 3.32
CA GLU A 19 14.92 42.43 4.77
C GLU A 19 15.93 43.49 5.24
N ASN A 20 15.75 43.96 6.49
CA ASN A 20 16.58 44.98 7.17
C ASN A 20 16.49 46.40 6.57
N GLU A 21 15.57 46.64 5.64
CA GLU A 21 15.27 48.00 5.15
C GLU A 21 14.12 48.62 5.94
N GLN A 22 14.30 49.89 6.32
CA GLN A 22 13.24 50.65 7.00
C GLN A 22 12.17 51.09 6.00
N GLN A 23 10.91 50.83 6.34
CA GLN A 23 9.75 51.25 5.55
C GLN A 23 8.88 52.16 6.39
N GLU A 24 8.51 53.32 5.85
CA GLU A 24 7.54 54.22 6.50
C GLU A 24 6.12 53.70 6.29
N VAL A 25 5.33 53.69 7.34
CA VAL A 25 3.96 53.18 7.31
C VAL A 25 3.11 53.83 8.43
N THR A 26 1.83 54.00 8.16
CA THR A 26 0.86 54.48 9.14
C THR A 26 0.07 53.34 9.74
N LEU A 27 -0.43 53.53 10.96
CA LEU A 27 -1.31 52.53 11.58
C LEU A 27 -2.65 52.35 10.83
N ALA A 28 -3.08 53.36 10.08
CA ALA A 28 -4.27 53.27 9.24
C ALA A 28 -4.04 52.35 8.03
N GLU A 29 -2.86 52.49 7.37
CA GLU A 29 -2.47 51.56 6.30
C GLU A 29 -2.34 50.12 6.79
N LEU A 30 -1.70 49.91 7.94
CA LEU A 30 -1.60 48.59 8.54
C LEU A 30 -2.98 47.98 8.87
N ALA A 31 -3.90 48.82 9.39
CA ALA A 31 -5.28 48.36 9.67
C ALA A 31 -6.01 47.95 8.38
N ALA A 32 -5.78 48.67 7.27
CA ALA A 32 -6.31 48.29 5.95
C ALA A 32 -5.68 46.97 5.44
N VAL A 33 -4.36 46.80 5.54
CA VAL A 33 -3.64 45.58 5.12
C VAL A 33 -4.09 44.36 5.92
N PHE A 34 -4.35 44.52 7.21
CA PHE A 34 -4.82 43.44 8.09
C PHE A 34 -6.35 43.26 8.10
N PHE A 35 -7.08 44.07 7.35
CA PHE A 35 -8.55 44.07 7.33
C PHE A 35 -9.16 44.18 8.75
N CYS A 36 -8.62 45.10 9.56
CA CYS A 36 -9.01 45.20 10.98
C CYS A 36 -9.01 46.65 11.48
N THR A 37 -9.40 46.85 12.74
CA THR A 37 -9.33 48.17 13.37
C THR A 37 -7.89 48.54 13.74
N ILE A 38 -7.61 49.87 13.87
CA ILE A 38 -6.29 50.37 14.29
C ILE A 38 -5.85 49.76 15.64
N ARG A 39 -6.80 49.50 16.57
CA ARG A 39 -6.50 48.82 17.84
C ARG A 39 -5.96 47.41 17.61
N ASN A 40 -6.63 46.64 16.77
CA ASN A 40 -6.19 45.29 16.43
C ASN A 40 -4.87 45.30 15.65
N ALA A 41 -4.68 46.23 14.71
CA ALA A 41 -3.42 46.39 13.98
C ALA A 41 -2.22 46.61 14.93
N LYS A 42 -2.39 47.43 16.00
CA LYS A 42 -1.36 47.56 17.05
C LYS A 42 -1.05 46.27 17.76
N MET A 43 -2.07 45.46 18.05
CA MET A 43 -1.87 44.14 18.69
C MET A 43 -1.11 43.18 17.75
N ILE A 44 -1.48 43.16 16.48
CA ILE A 44 -0.79 42.32 15.45
C ILE A 44 0.67 42.72 15.33
N ILE A 45 0.96 44.02 15.19
CA ILE A 45 2.34 44.53 15.10
C ILE A 45 3.15 44.18 16.34
N LYS A 46 2.56 44.32 17.53
CA LYS A 46 3.22 43.92 18.77
C LYS A 46 3.55 42.40 18.77
N GLN A 47 2.60 41.55 18.38
CA GLN A 47 2.83 40.11 18.27
C GLN A 47 3.89 39.75 17.23
N LEU A 48 3.92 40.43 16.07
CA LEU A 48 4.95 40.22 15.05
C LEU A 48 6.35 40.62 15.54
N ALA A 49 6.44 41.72 16.34
CA ALA A 49 7.69 42.13 16.95
C ALA A 49 8.16 41.17 18.07
N GLU A 50 7.23 40.67 18.91
CA GLU A 50 7.52 39.65 19.94
C GLU A 50 8.01 38.32 19.35
N GLN A 51 7.72 38.04 18.07
CA GLN A 51 8.22 36.86 17.33
C GLN A 51 9.54 37.14 16.59
N ASP A 52 10.14 38.32 16.73
CA ASP A 52 11.34 38.76 15.97
C ASP A 52 11.17 38.67 14.45
N TRP A 53 9.93 38.90 13.95
CA TRP A 53 9.67 38.93 12.52
C TRP A 53 9.78 40.34 11.94
N ILE A 54 9.51 41.32 12.78
CA ILE A 54 9.65 42.76 12.46
C ILE A 54 10.27 43.51 13.63
N GLU A 55 10.92 44.60 13.33
CA GLU A 55 11.20 45.68 14.26
C GLU A 55 10.21 46.83 14.03
N TRP A 56 9.58 47.29 15.10
CA TRP A 56 8.58 48.35 15.04
C TRP A 56 9.06 49.58 15.77
N MET A 57 9.14 50.70 15.04
CA MET A 57 9.53 52.02 15.55
C MET A 57 8.33 52.97 15.46
N PRO A 58 7.58 53.17 16.58
CA PRO A 58 6.42 54.04 16.57
C PRO A 58 6.81 55.53 16.38
N GLY A 59 6.13 56.21 15.47
CA GLY A 59 6.23 57.67 15.34
C GLY A 59 5.71 58.39 16.61
N ARG A 60 6.47 59.35 17.11
CA ARG A 60 6.07 60.14 18.30
C ARG A 60 5.62 61.53 17.87
N GLY A 61 4.38 61.90 18.20
CA GLY A 61 3.80 63.25 17.95
C GLY A 61 2.93 63.33 16.69
N ARG A 62 2.21 64.48 16.51
CA ARG A 62 1.37 64.72 15.33
C ARG A 62 2.25 64.91 14.09
N GLY A 63 2.06 64.06 13.06
CA GLY A 63 2.76 64.13 11.80
C GLY A 63 4.01 63.24 11.67
N ASN A 64 4.42 62.49 12.72
CA ASN A 64 5.53 61.55 12.61
C ASN A 64 5.04 60.16 12.14
N VAL A 65 5.65 59.67 11.07
CA VAL A 65 5.37 58.36 10.47
C VAL A 65 6.08 57.27 11.27
N SER A 66 5.41 56.16 11.51
CA SER A 66 6.02 54.98 12.12
C SER A 66 6.89 54.24 11.09
N ARG A 67 7.85 53.48 11.54
CA ARG A 67 8.71 52.66 10.68
C ARG A 67 8.66 51.22 11.06
N ILE A 68 8.73 50.38 10.03
CA ILE A 68 8.79 48.93 10.16
C ILE A 68 10.03 48.40 9.44
N VAL A 69 10.71 47.47 10.05
CA VAL A 69 11.82 46.71 9.43
C VAL A 69 11.44 45.23 9.43
N PHE A 70 11.57 44.58 8.28
CA PHE A 70 11.32 43.13 8.18
C PHE A 70 12.59 42.36 8.55
N LEU A 71 12.54 41.53 9.59
CA LEU A 71 13.67 40.75 10.08
C LEU A 71 13.72 39.33 9.49
N ARG A 72 12.63 38.89 8.87
CA ARG A 72 12.50 37.56 8.27
C ARG A 72 12.00 37.64 6.83
N SER A 73 12.49 36.75 5.98
CA SER A 73 11.92 36.62 4.64
C SER A 73 10.58 35.84 4.70
N VAL A 74 9.76 36.05 3.66
CA VAL A 74 8.53 35.27 3.46
C VAL A 74 8.83 33.78 3.48
N GLU A 75 9.92 33.36 2.84
CA GLU A 75 10.40 31.98 2.82
C GLU A 75 10.64 31.42 4.23
N GLN A 76 11.38 32.15 5.07
CA GLN A 76 11.69 31.72 6.43
C GLN A 76 10.42 31.54 7.27
N VAL A 77 9.46 32.44 7.15
CA VAL A 77 8.20 32.39 7.92
C VAL A 77 7.34 31.22 7.46
N ILE A 78 7.15 31.02 6.16
CA ILE A 78 6.36 29.91 5.61
C ILE A 78 6.97 28.56 6.02
N VAL A 79 8.28 28.38 5.86
CA VAL A 79 8.97 27.17 6.27
C VAL A 79 8.84 26.92 7.78
N SER A 80 8.94 27.96 8.60
CA SER A 80 8.76 27.86 10.06
C SER A 80 7.33 27.45 10.41
N MET A 81 6.32 28.04 9.75
CA MET A 81 4.91 27.65 9.94
C MET A 81 4.67 26.18 9.57
N ALA A 82 5.17 25.77 8.39
CA ALA A 82 5.01 24.39 7.94
C ALA A 82 5.66 23.41 8.93
N LYS A 83 6.86 23.70 9.43
CA LYS A 83 7.52 22.90 10.46
C LYS A 83 6.70 22.82 11.76
N ALA A 84 6.10 23.94 12.18
CA ALA A 84 5.22 23.95 13.36
C ALA A 84 3.97 23.10 13.17
N HIS A 85 3.37 23.11 11.96
CA HIS A 85 2.25 22.21 11.64
C HIS A 85 2.67 20.74 11.68
N VAL A 86 3.80 20.40 11.09
CA VAL A 86 4.34 19.02 11.15
C VAL A 86 4.58 18.59 12.60
N ALA A 87 5.15 19.46 13.43
CA ALA A 87 5.38 19.18 14.85
C ALA A 87 4.07 18.94 15.65
N GLN A 88 2.96 19.51 15.20
CA GLN A 88 1.62 19.29 15.75
C GLN A 88 0.93 18.05 15.15
N GLY A 89 1.58 17.33 14.23
CA GLY A 89 1.02 16.18 13.53
C GLY A 89 0.02 16.54 12.42
N ASP A 90 0.03 17.78 11.94
CA ASP A 90 -0.88 18.31 10.91
C ASP A 90 -0.09 18.51 9.60
N LEU A 91 0.20 17.39 8.95
CA LEU A 91 0.99 17.37 7.72
C LEU A 91 0.25 18.02 6.55
N ASP A 92 -1.07 17.85 6.48
CA ASP A 92 -1.90 18.40 5.41
C ASP A 92 -1.84 19.93 5.38
N LYS A 93 -2.00 20.58 6.53
CA LYS A 93 -1.85 22.04 6.61
C LYS A 93 -0.44 22.51 6.25
N ALA A 94 0.59 21.74 6.64
CA ALA A 94 1.95 22.04 6.25
C ALA A 94 2.12 21.97 4.73
N MET A 95 1.58 20.95 4.08
CA MET A 95 1.65 20.76 2.63
C MET A 95 0.83 21.80 1.88
N HIS A 96 -0.35 22.13 2.39
CA HIS A 96 -1.24 23.14 1.80
C HIS A 96 -0.60 24.52 1.72
N LEU A 97 0.29 24.88 2.66
CA LEU A 97 1.06 26.14 2.56
C LEU A 97 1.89 26.23 1.28
N PHE A 98 2.29 25.10 0.69
CA PHE A 98 3.12 25.07 -0.53
C PHE A 98 2.32 24.80 -1.82
N SER A 99 1.00 24.66 -1.74
CA SER A 99 0.15 24.53 -2.93
C SER A 99 -0.05 25.84 -3.69
N ASP A 100 0.17 27.00 -3.05
CA ASP A 100 0.10 28.30 -3.72
C ASP A 100 1.29 28.45 -4.71
N PRO A 101 1.01 28.68 -6.02
CA PRO A 101 2.05 28.91 -7.03
C PRO A 101 2.97 30.10 -6.74
N LYS A 102 2.51 31.06 -5.94
CA LYS A 102 3.28 32.26 -5.57
C LYS A 102 4.39 31.99 -4.57
N ILE A 103 4.38 30.83 -3.89
CA ILE A 103 5.43 30.46 -2.95
C ILE A 103 6.72 30.17 -3.70
N PRO A 104 7.84 30.83 -3.32
CA PRO A 104 9.12 30.66 -3.98
C PRO A 104 9.58 29.20 -3.97
N LEU A 105 10.13 28.72 -5.09
CA LEU A 105 10.66 27.35 -5.21
C LEU A 105 11.72 27.03 -4.12
N ARG A 106 12.48 28.04 -3.70
CA ARG A 106 13.44 27.94 -2.59
C ARG A 106 12.79 27.52 -1.27
N ALA A 107 11.63 28.11 -0.93
CA ALA A 107 10.88 27.75 0.27
C ALA A 107 10.42 26.30 0.22
N LYS A 108 9.90 25.88 -0.95
CA LYS A 108 9.52 24.48 -1.19
C LYS A 108 10.71 23.54 -0.99
N LYS A 109 11.84 23.78 -1.68
CA LYS A 109 13.07 22.98 -1.55
C LYS A 109 13.55 22.89 -0.10
N ARG A 110 13.55 24.01 0.62
CA ARG A 110 14.01 24.06 2.02
C ARG A 110 13.10 23.28 2.97
N PHE A 111 11.78 23.38 2.78
CA PHE A 111 10.82 22.63 3.60
C PHE A 111 10.91 21.13 3.30
N PHE A 112 10.85 20.73 2.03
CA PHE A 112 10.89 19.32 1.64
C PHE A 112 12.24 18.67 1.97
N GLY A 113 13.36 19.41 1.84
CA GLY A 113 14.66 18.94 2.30
C GLY A 113 14.71 18.74 3.82
N TRP A 114 14.06 19.60 4.60
CA TRP A 114 13.91 19.37 6.03
C TRP A 114 12.94 18.21 6.33
N LEU A 115 11.82 18.10 5.61
CA LEU A 115 10.84 17.04 5.79
C LEU A 115 11.45 15.66 5.49
N SER A 116 12.25 15.55 4.44
CA SER A 116 12.97 14.32 4.12
C SER A 116 13.88 13.87 5.27
N GLY A 117 14.52 14.80 5.95
CA GLY A 117 15.31 14.51 7.16
C GLY A 117 14.49 14.13 8.39
N GLN A 118 13.13 14.13 8.31
CA GLN A 118 12.28 13.61 9.38
C GLN A 118 12.07 12.10 9.29
N PHE A 119 12.32 11.50 8.13
CA PHE A 119 12.17 10.06 7.90
C PHE A 119 13.43 9.31 8.32
N GLY A 120 13.28 8.00 8.51
CA GLY A 120 14.32 7.10 8.96
C GLY A 120 14.18 6.71 10.43
N PHE A 121 15.24 6.19 10.98
CA PHE A 121 15.30 5.78 12.39
C PHE A 121 15.59 6.98 13.29
N ARG A 122 14.92 7.04 14.44
CA ARG A 122 15.12 8.04 15.49
C ARG A 122 15.14 7.39 16.85
N SER A 123 16.13 7.78 17.65
CA SER A 123 16.22 7.42 19.06
C SER A 123 16.10 8.71 19.89
N GLU A 124 15.04 8.80 20.68
CA GLU A 124 14.71 9.99 21.47
C GLU A 124 14.65 9.61 22.94
N GLU A 125 15.27 10.41 23.81
CA GLU A 125 15.14 10.21 25.25
C GLU A 125 13.86 10.89 25.76
N ILE A 126 12.90 10.09 26.24
CA ILE A 126 11.63 10.55 26.79
C ILE A 126 11.53 10.01 28.22
N GLU A 127 11.41 10.90 29.21
CA GLU A 127 11.28 10.54 30.61
C GLU A 127 12.33 9.54 31.11
N LYS A 128 13.60 9.72 30.72
CA LYS A 128 14.75 8.84 31.02
C LYS A 128 14.66 7.43 30.39
N ARG A 129 13.84 7.25 29.38
CA ARG A 129 13.79 6.03 28.57
C ARG A 129 14.05 6.36 27.11
N THR A 130 14.87 5.56 26.48
CA THR A 130 15.08 5.66 25.05
C THR A 130 13.85 5.13 24.32
N ARG A 131 13.35 5.88 23.37
CA ARG A 131 12.28 5.45 22.45
C ARG A 131 12.81 5.39 21.04
N ASP A 132 12.80 4.20 20.48
CA ASP A 132 13.26 3.91 19.13
C ASP A 132 12.10 3.90 18.16
N THR A 133 12.11 4.86 17.25
CA THR A 133 11.03 5.08 16.27
C THR A 133 11.57 4.93 14.86
N LEU A 134 10.92 4.09 14.04
CA LEU A 134 11.09 4.08 12.59
C LEU A 134 10.01 4.93 11.93
N ARG A 135 10.42 5.97 11.19
CA ARG A 135 9.51 6.88 10.50
C ARG A 135 9.67 6.75 9.00
N MET A 136 8.57 6.52 8.30
CA MET A 136 8.55 6.33 6.85
C MET A 136 7.53 7.24 6.20
N SER A 137 7.73 7.56 4.92
CA SER A 137 6.72 8.21 4.08
C SER A 137 5.97 7.17 3.25
N PHE A 138 4.68 7.40 3.03
CA PHE A 138 3.88 6.63 2.10
C PHE A 138 2.99 7.56 1.29
N TYR A 139 2.74 7.23 0.03
CA TYR A 139 2.08 8.14 -0.91
C TYR A 139 0.55 8.20 -0.78
N ARG A 140 -0.04 7.28 -0.02
CA ARG A 140 -1.49 7.17 0.18
C ARG A 140 -1.84 6.75 1.61
N THR A 141 -3.08 6.95 1.99
CA THR A 141 -3.62 6.44 3.25
C THR A 141 -3.65 4.91 3.28
N ILE A 142 -3.55 4.35 4.48
CA ILE A 142 -3.78 2.92 4.72
C ILE A 142 -5.26 2.79 5.09
N PRO A 143 -6.07 2.12 4.26
CA PRO A 143 -7.51 2.05 4.50
C PRO A 143 -7.87 1.09 5.64
N ALA A 144 -9.10 0.59 5.62
CA ALA A 144 -9.61 -0.35 6.60
C ALA A 144 -8.76 -1.64 6.73
N LEU A 145 -8.50 -2.06 7.95
CA LEU A 145 -7.66 -3.20 8.31
C LEU A 145 -8.46 -4.31 9.01
N ASP A 146 -9.62 -4.64 8.48
CA ASP A 146 -10.39 -5.81 8.93
C ASP A 146 -9.90 -7.04 8.15
N PRO A 147 -9.28 -8.05 8.79
CA PRO A 147 -8.60 -9.15 8.12
C PRO A 147 -9.40 -9.83 6.99
N PRO A 148 -10.70 -10.18 7.16
CA PRO A 148 -11.46 -10.85 6.12
C PRO A 148 -11.79 -9.98 4.89
N PHE A 149 -11.30 -8.76 4.78
CA PHE A 149 -11.53 -7.85 3.66
C PHE A 149 -10.25 -7.27 3.05
N VAL A 150 -9.10 -7.64 3.59
CA VAL A 150 -7.80 -7.14 3.14
C VAL A 150 -7.45 -7.73 1.77
N GLY A 151 -7.16 -6.86 0.81
CA GLY A 151 -6.89 -7.28 -0.57
C GLY A 151 -5.65 -6.66 -1.19
N ARG A 152 -4.86 -5.87 -0.44
CA ARG A 152 -3.63 -5.26 -0.95
C ARG A 152 -2.43 -5.67 -0.09
N ARG A 153 -1.26 -5.77 -0.70
CA ARG A 153 -0.02 -6.13 0.01
C ARG A 153 0.30 -5.24 1.22
N THR A 154 0.00 -3.93 1.12
CA THR A 154 0.27 -3.00 2.24
C THR A 154 -0.64 -3.27 3.42
N GLU A 155 -1.94 -3.48 3.17
CA GLU A 155 -2.90 -3.82 4.22
C GLU A 155 -2.58 -5.19 4.83
N SER A 156 -2.27 -6.20 3.99
CA SER A 156 -1.83 -7.54 4.41
C SER A 156 -0.61 -7.45 5.34
N HIS A 157 0.39 -6.66 4.95
CA HIS A 157 1.55 -6.42 5.81
C HIS A 157 1.18 -5.78 7.15
N MET A 158 0.28 -4.77 7.17
CA MET A 158 -0.15 -4.13 8.42
C MET A 158 -1.00 -5.07 9.29
N VAL A 159 -1.83 -5.90 8.68
CA VAL A 159 -2.57 -6.95 9.38
C VAL A 159 -1.62 -7.90 10.10
N LYS A 160 -0.55 -8.36 9.45
CA LYS A 160 0.50 -9.19 10.05
C LYS A 160 1.24 -8.51 11.23
N GLN A 161 1.23 -7.17 11.31
CA GLN A 161 1.81 -6.44 12.47
C GLN A 161 0.84 -6.34 13.65
N ILE A 162 -0.48 -6.34 13.40
CA ILE A 162 -1.51 -6.04 14.39
C ILE A 162 -2.18 -7.31 14.92
N PHE A 163 -2.25 -8.36 14.10
CA PHE A 163 -2.99 -9.58 14.39
C PHE A 163 -2.10 -10.82 14.27
N ASP A 164 -2.62 -11.93 14.76
CA ASP A 164 -2.01 -13.25 14.65
C ASP A 164 -3.02 -14.28 14.12
N THR A 165 -2.49 -15.30 13.45
CA THR A 165 -3.22 -16.45 12.93
C THR A 165 -3.01 -17.68 13.84
N LEU A 166 -3.79 -18.74 13.65
CA LEU A 166 -3.60 -19.98 14.42
C LEU A 166 -2.20 -20.56 14.26
N ILE A 167 -1.70 -20.58 13.04
CA ILE A 167 -0.40 -21.10 12.64
C ILE A 167 0.25 -20.14 11.65
N ARG A 168 1.54 -20.27 11.41
CA ARG A 168 2.25 -19.51 10.38
C ARG A 168 2.94 -20.43 9.39
N PHE A 169 3.18 -19.94 8.20
CA PHE A 169 4.08 -20.58 7.25
C PHE A 169 5.48 -19.98 7.38
N ASP A 170 6.49 -20.84 7.47
CA ASP A 170 7.90 -20.46 7.47
C ASP A 170 8.47 -20.75 6.08
N GLU A 171 8.86 -19.70 5.35
CA GLU A 171 9.38 -19.79 3.98
C GLU A 171 10.71 -20.57 3.94
N LEU A 172 11.56 -20.41 4.96
CA LEU A 172 12.88 -21.07 4.99
C LEU A 172 12.78 -22.57 5.24
N GLN A 173 11.79 -23.00 6.03
CA GLN A 173 11.52 -24.40 6.32
C GLN A 173 10.53 -25.04 5.35
N GLU A 174 9.87 -24.23 4.52
CA GLU A 174 8.73 -24.61 3.67
C GLU A 174 7.65 -25.39 4.45
N ALA A 175 7.40 -25.00 5.69
CA ALA A 175 6.55 -25.73 6.63
C ALA A 175 5.64 -24.79 7.44
N PHE A 176 4.52 -25.36 7.92
CA PHE A 176 3.69 -24.68 8.90
C PHE A 176 4.31 -24.81 10.29
N VAL A 177 4.39 -23.69 11.00
CA VAL A 177 5.00 -23.61 12.32
C VAL A 177 3.99 -23.10 13.36
N PRO A 178 4.17 -23.47 14.65
CA PRO A 178 3.33 -22.99 15.74
C PRO A 178 3.26 -21.45 15.83
N HIS A 179 2.03 -20.93 16.04
CA HIS A 179 1.82 -19.50 16.29
C HIS A 179 0.88 -19.29 17.48
N LEU A 180 -0.39 -18.89 17.31
CA LEU A 180 -1.37 -18.89 18.41
C LEU A 180 -1.63 -20.30 18.91
N ALA A 181 -1.74 -21.28 18.01
CA ALA A 181 -1.68 -22.69 18.38
C ALA A 181 -0.22 -23.12 18.53
N HIS A 182 0.11 -23.73 19.66
CA HIS A 182 1.46 -24.28 19.89
C HIS A 182 1.60 -25.71 19.34
N HIS A 183 0.48 -26.37 19.06
CA HIS A 183 0.40 -27.72 18.48
C HIS A 183 -0.94 -27.92 17.78
N TRP A 184 -0.97 -28.81 16.82
CA TRP A 184 -2.20 -29.30 16.17
C TRP A 184 -2.02 -30.72 15.70
N GLU A 185 -3.14 -31.43 15.54
CA GLU A 185 -3.21 -32.78 15.03
C GLU A 185 -4.44 -32.97 14.18
N ALA A 186 -4.39 -33.93 13.27
CA ALA A 186 -5.51 -34.38 12.46
C ALA A 186 -5.76 -35.87 12.68
N ASP A 187 -6.99 -36.31 12.48
CA ASP A 187 -7.32 -37.73 12.42
C ASP A 187 -6.78 -38.39 11.13
N GLU A 188 -6.82 -39.71 11.04
CA GLU A 188 -6.35 -40.45 9.86
C GLU A 188 -7.09 -40.07 8.57
N SER A 189 -8.33 -39.63 8.68
CA SER A 189 -9.13 -39.19 7.52
C SER A 189 -8.79 -37.77 7.03
N GLY A 190 -8.04 -37.00 7.81
CA GLY A 190 -7.76 -35.57 7.52
C GLY A 190 -8.99 -34.66 7.61
N THR A 191 -10.09 -35.17 8.25
CA THR A 191 -11.34 -34.41 8.36
C THR A 191 -11.61 -33.85 9.75
N GLN A 192 -10.92 -34.32 10.78
CA GLN A 192 -11.03 -33.77 12.12
C GLN A 192 -9.69 -33.23 12.59
N TRP A 193 -9.66 -31.96 12.87
CA TRP A 193 -8.47 -31.24 13.29
C TRP A 193 -8.64 -30.67 14.69
N THR A 194 -7.59 -30.77 15.51
CA THR A 194 -7.57 -30.21 16.86
C THR A 194 -6.38 -29.28 16.98
N PHE A 195 -6.62 -28.01 17.39
CA PHE A 195 -5.60 -26.99 17.61
C PHE A 195 -5.52 -26.64 19.10
N TYR A 196 -4.32 -26.69 19.66
CA TYR A 196 -4.04 -26.39 21.06
C TYR A 196 -3.42 -24.99 21.18
N LEU A 197 -4.19 -24.05 21.74
CA LEU A 197 -3.81 -22.65 21.85
C LEU A 197 -2.82 -22.42 23.00
N ARG A 198 -1.93 -21.44 22.81
CA ARG A 198 -1.08 -20.91 23.88
C ARG A 198 -1.95 -20.24 24.94
N LYS A 199 -1.59 -20.43 26.21
CA LYS A 199 -2.22 -19.71 27.34
C LYS A 199 -1.58 -18.35 27.52
N GLY A 200 -2.34 -17.39 28.04
CA GLY A 200 -1.85 -16.05 28.38
C GLY A 200 -1.57 -15.14 27.16
N VAL A 201 -2.05 -15.49 25.97
CA VAL A 201 -2.00 -14.60 24.81
C VAL A 201 -3.05 -13.51 25.00
N LEU A 202 -2.62 -12.26 24.99
CA LEU A 202 -3.50 -11.11 25.21
C LEU A 202 -3.79 -10.35 23.92
N PHE A 203 -5.03 -9.99 23.72
CA PHE A 203 -5.37 -8.91 22.80
C PHE A 203 -4.86 -7.55 23.30
N HIS A 204 -4.70 -6.57 22.42
CA HIS A 204 -4.17 -5.25 22.75
C HIS A 204 -4.97 -4.48 23.82
N HIS A 205 -6.23 -4.85 24.06
CA HIS A 205 -7.06 -4.29 25.12
C HIS A 205 -6.96 -5.04 26.45
N GLY A 206 -6.10 -6.08 26.52
CA GLY A 206 -5.74 -6.76 27.76
C GLY A 206 -6.55 -8.04 28.07
N ARG A 207 -7.59 -8.40 27.29
CA ARG A 207 -8.31 -9.66 27.43
C ARG A 207 -7.52 -10.83 26.85
N GLU A 208 -7.53 -11.97 27.51
CA GLU A 208 -6.91 -13.21 27.00
C GLU A 208 -7.69 -13.75 25.80
N LEU A 209 -6.96 -14.20 24.78
CA LEU A 209 -7.48 -14.86 23.60
C LEU A 209 -7.83 -16.32 23.95
N THR A 210 -9.02 -16.75 23.55
CA THR A 210 -9.53 -18.09 23.80
C THR A 210 -10.00 -18.81 22.54
N ALA A 211 -10.34 -20.07 22.64
CA ALA A 211 -10.94 -20.85 21.55
C ALA A 211 -12.27 -20.23 21.04
N HIS A 212 -13.00 -19.52 21.89
CA HIS A 212 -14.24 -18.85 21.49
C HIS A 212 -13.99 -17.72 20.49
N ASP A 213 -12.83 -17.05 20.57
CA ASP A 213 -12.47 -16.00 19.60
C ASP A 213 -12.19 -16.60 18.22
N VAL A 214 -11.58 -17.78 18.19
CA VAL A 214 -11.33 -18.52 16.95
C VAL A 214 -12.66 -18.94 16.31
N VAL A 215 -13.56 -19.53 17.10
CA VAL A 215 -14.90 -19.93 16.63
C VAL A 215 -15.64 -18.72 16.07
N TRP A 216 -15.71 -17.63 16.83
CA TRP A 216 -16.40 -16.42 16.42
C TRP A 216 -15.81 -15.83 15.12
N THR A 217 -14.48 -15.81 15.01
CA THR A 217 -13.80 -15.28 13.82
C THR A 217 -14.15 -16.08 12.58
N PHE A 218 -14.09 -17.40 12.66
CA PHE A 218 -14.36 -18.27 11.51
C PHE A 218 -15.85 -18.29 11.13
N GLU A 219 -16.75 -18.30 12.13
CA GLU A 219 -18.18 -18.17 11.89
C GLU A 219 -18.50 -16.84 11.18
N ARG A 220 -17.87 -15.74 11.62
CA ARG A 220 -18.04 -14.44 10.96
C ARG A 220 -17.59 -14.47 9.51
N ILE A 221 -16.44 -15.08 9.20
CA ILE A 221 -15.92 -15.17 7.83
C ILE A 221 -16.84 -16.06 6.96
N ALA A 222 -17.32 -17.16 7.53
CA ALA A 222 -18.20 -18.10 6.84
C ALA A 222 -19.63 -17.55 6.61
N ASP A 223 -20.10 -16.60 7.43
CA ASP A 223 -21.45 -16.03 7.31
C ASP A 223 -21.59 -15.23 6.00
N PRO A 224 -22.56 -15.62 5.12
CA PRO A 224 -22.86 -14.88 3.90
C PRO A 224 -23.15 -13.40 4.11
N LYS A 225 -23.67 -13.01 5.28
CA LYS A 225 -23.99 -11.61 5.61
C LYS A 225 -22.74 -10.75 5.77
N THR A 226 -21.63 -11.34 6.16
CA THR A 226 -20.33 -10.67 6.26
C THR A 226 -19.80 -10.25 4.89
N LYS A 227 -20.17 -11.02 3.83
CA LYS A 227 -19.72 -10.76 2.45
C LYS A 227 -18.19 -10.77 2.30
N SER A 228 -17.48 -11.60 3.10
CA SER A 228 -16.05 -11.77 2.94
C SER A 228 -15.75 -12.41 1.58
N PRO A 229 -14.86 -11.84 0.77
CA PRO A 229 -14.44 -12.45 -0.50
C PRO A 229 -13.60 -13.72 -0.29
N TYR A 230 -13.18 -14.00 0.95
CA TYR A 230 -12.37 -15.16 1.34
C TYR A 230 -13.19 -16.26 2.03
N ARG A 231 -14.52 -16.16 2.03
CA ARG A 231 -15.40 -17.18 2.61
C ARG A 231 -15.15 -18.58 2.05
N TYR A 232 -14.70 -18.68 0.80
CA TYR A 232 -14.38 -19.95 0.16
C TYR A 232 -13.30 -20.76 0.91
N MET A 233 -12.38 -20.12 1.65
CA MET A 233 -11.36 -20.81 2.46
C MET A 233 -11.96 -21.71 3.54
N LEU A 234 -13.18 -21.41 3.97
CA LEU A 234 -13.92 -22.19 4.96
C LEU A 234 -15.06 -23.03 4.33
N SER A 235 -15.11 -23.16 2.99
CA SER A 235 -16.20 -23.88 2.30
C SER A 235 -16.30 -25.35 2.67
N ASP A 236 -15.17 -26.01 2.95
CA ASP A 236 -15.13 -27.41 3.37
C ASP A 236 -15.31 -27.58 4.89
N VAL A 237 -15.30 -26.50 5.67
CA VAL A 237 -15.53 -26.57 7.12
C VAL A 237 -17.01 -26.85 7.40
N GLU A 238 -17.25 -27.93 8.13
CA GLU A 238 -18.59 -28.31 8.60
C GLU A 238 -18.91 -27.60 9.92
N THR A 239 -17.97 -27.69 10.89
CA THR A 239 -18.12 -27.09 12.21
C THR A 239 -16.77 -26.59 12.74
N VAL A 240 -16.82 -25.53 13.53
CA VAL A 240 -15.71 -25.06 14.38
C VAL A 240 -16.25 -24.98 15.81
N VAL A 241 -15.57 -25.60 16.76
CA VAL A 241 -16.04 -25.65 18.15
C VAL A 241 -14.93 -25.35 19.14
N ALA A 242 -15.25 -24.66 20.20
CA ALA A 242 -14.38 -24.53 21.38
C ALA A 242 -14.57 -25.77 22.26
N ILE A 243 -13.65 -26.73 22.16
CA ILE A 243 -13.68 -27.94 22.99
C ILE A 243 -13.36 -27.62 24.46
N LYS A 244 -12.39 -26.69 24.64
CA LYS A 244 -12.00 -26.06 25.91
C LYS A 244 -11.59 -24.64 25.62
N GLU A 245 -11.38 -23.84 26.64
CA GLU A 245 -10.90 -22.43 26.47
C GLU A 245 -9.66 -22.29 25.58
N THR A 246 -8.78 -23.32 25.58
CA THR A 246 -7.54 -23.33 24.81
C THR A 246 -7.48 -24.48 23.78
N THR A 247 -8.62 -25.04 23.38
CA THR A 247 -8.64 -26.13 22.42
C THR A 247 -9.77 -25.91 21.41
N VAL A 248 -9.40 -25.82 20.14
CA VAL A 248 -10.33 -25.65 19.01
C VAL A 248 -10.42 -26.94 18.22
N GLY A 249 -11.64 -27.40 17.96
CA GLY A 249 -11.92 -28.48 17.02
C GLY A 249 -12.46 -27.94 15.71
N ILE A 250 -11.94 -28.41 14.59
CA ILE A 250 -12.44 -28.10 13.23
C ILE A 250 -12.78 -29.41 12.55
N LYS A 251 -14.04 -29.54 12.11
CA LYS A 251 -14.50 -30.67 11.32
C LYS A 251 -14.74 -30.27 9.89
N LEU A 252 -14.22 -31.03 8.93
CA LEU A 252 -14.39 -30.82 7.50
C LEU A 252 -15.40 -31.81 6.93
N ARG A 253 -16.11 -31.41 5.86
CA ARG A 253 -17.02 -32.27 5.07
C ARG A 253 -16.26 -33.27 4.22
N ARG A 254 -15.03 -32.92 3.81
CA ARG A 254 -14.10 -33.73 3.02
C ARG A 254 -12.66 -33.32 3.37
N PRO A 255 -11.66 -34.17 3.15
CA PRO A 255 -10.26 -33.76 3.32
C PRO A 255 -9.95 -32.53 2.49
N ASN A 256 -9.21 -31.57 3.09
CA ASN A 256 -8.74 -30.37 2.42
C ASN A 256 -7.27 -30.13 2.80
N HIS A 257 -6.36 -30.44 1.88
CA HIS A 257 -4.92 -30.36 2.10
C HIS A 257 -4.38 -28.92 2.04
N MET A 258 -5.23 -27.93 1.64
CA MET A 258 -4.93 -26.51 1.73
C MET A 258 -5.40 -25.87 3.06
N LEU A 259 -6.04 -26.65 3.97
CA LEU A 259 -6.58 -26.10 5.21
C LEU A 259 -5.53 -25.32 6.02
N LEU A 260 -4.33 -25.88 6.21
CA LEU A 260 -3.28 -25.21 6.96
C LEU A 260 -2.81 -23.93 6.26
N SER A 261 -2.75 -23.92 4.93
CA SER A 261 -2.47 -22.70 4.15
C SER A 261 -3.53 -21.63 4.40
N PHE A 262 -4.81 -22.01 4.36
CA PHE A 262 -5.90 -21.08 4.64
C PHE A 262 -5.83 -20.53 6.07
N LEU A 263 -5.59 -21.40 7.08
CA LEU A 263 -5.51 -20.98 8.48
C LEU A 263 -4.25 -20.13 8.80
N ALA A 264 -3.22 -20.19 7.98
CA ALA A 264 -2.02 -19.36 8.08
C ALA A 264 -2.15 -18.01 7.33
N SER A 265 -3.21 -17.86 6.51
CA SER A 265 -3.49 -16.61 5.80
C SER A 265 -3.83 -15.48 6.79
N ASP A 266 -3.30 -14.28 6.55
CA ASP A 266 -3.62 -13.08 7.32
C ASP A 266 -5.13 -12.74 7.28
N ARG A 267 -5.89 -13.21 6.27
CA ARG A 267 -7.35 -13.11 6.18
C ARG A 267 -8.05 -13.87 7.31
N MET A 268 -7.40 -14.90 7.86
CA MET A 268 -7.87 -15.75 8.96
C MET A 268 -7.34 -15.33 10.34
N SER A 269 -6.78 -14.12 10.44
CA SER A 269 -6.32 -13.56 11.71
C SER A 269 -7.43 -13.52 12.75
N ILE A 270 -7.10 -13.90 13.99
CA ILE A 270 -8.09 -13.99 15.07
C ILE A 270 -8.37 -12.60 15.66
N ILE A 271 -9.65 -12.29 15.81
CA ILE A 271 -10.12 -10.97 16.26
C ILE A 271 -11.08 -11.08 17.46
N PRO A 272 -11.09 -10.08 18.36
CA PRO A 272 -11.99 -10.07 19.51
C PRO A 272 -13.41 -9.64 19.09
N GLY A 273 -14.34 -10.59 19.06
CA GLY A 273 -15.71 -10.39 18.58
C GLY A 273 -16.47 -9.29 19.31
N GLU A 274 -16.29 -9.19 20.63
CA GLU A 274 -16.92 -8.16 21.45
C GLU A 274 -16.46 -6.74 21.07
N VAL A 275 -15.19 -6.57 20.69
CA VAL A 275 -14.68 -5.27 20.26
C VAL A 275 -15.23 -4.91 18.88
N VAL A 276 -15.34 -5.89 17.98
CA VAL A 276 -15.99 -5.69 16.67
C VAL A 276 -17.44 -5.26 16.85
N ALA A 277 -18.19 -5.95 17.73
CA ALA A 277 -19.58 -5.60 18.05
C ALA A 277 -19.72 -4.20 18.67
N GLN A 278 -18.79 -3.81 19.55
CA GLN A 278 -18.79 -2.52 20.22
C GLN A 278 -18.44 -1.37 19.28
N LYS A 279 -17.40 -1.53 18.46
CA LYS A 279 -16.86 -0.47 17.59
C LYS A 279 -17.58 -0.36 16.25
N GLY A 280 -18.22 -1.43 15.77
CA GLY A 280 -18.83 -1.46 14.45
C GLY A 280 -17.83 -1.13 13.34
N THR A 281 -18.18 -0.18 12.47
CA THR A 281 -17.31 0.26 11.36
C THR A 281 -16.02 0.93 11.82
N GLU A 282 -15.95 1.49 13.02
CA GLU A 282 -14.74 2.11 13.55
C GLU A 282 -13.64 1.06 13.82
N PHE A 283 -14.02 -0.21 14.07
CA PHE A 283 -13.06 -1.30 14.20
C PHE A 283 -12.12 -1.40 13.00
N THR A 284 -12.63 -1.22 11.80
CA THR A 284 -11.83 -1.34 10.57
C THR A 284 -10.71 -0.29 10.47
N ARG A 285 -10.93 0.88 11.08
CA ARG A 285 -9.97 1.99 11.09
C ARG A 285 -8.97 1.90 12.24
N LEU A 286 -9.43 1.51 13.44
CA LEU A 286 -8.61 1.31 14.63
C LEU A 286 -8.86 -0.08 15.24
N PRO A 287 -8.38 -1.13 14.55
CA PRO A 287 -8.58 -2.50 14.99
C PRO A 287 -7.82 -2.82 16.28
N VAL A 288 -8.28 -3.87 16.93
CA VAL A 288 -7.64 -4.47 18.09
C VAL A 288 -7.30 -5.92 17.74
N GLY A 289 -6.02 -6.25 17.80
CA GLY A 289 -5.50 -7.60 17.56
C GLY A 289 -4.69 -8.11 18.74
N SER A 290 -3.89 -9.14 18.48
CA SER A 290 -2.97 -9.78 19.44
C SER A 290 -1.49 -9.65 19.02
N GLY A 291 -1.22 -9.02 17.88
CA GLY A 291 0.09 -8.94 17.23
C GLY A 291 1.15 -8.12 17.96
N PRO A 292 2.38 -8.08 17.41
CA PRO A 292 3.53 -7.43 18.04
C PRO A 292 3.40 -5.91 18.18
N PHE A 293 2.51 -5.29 17.40
CA PHE A 293 2.23 -3.86 17.46
C PHE A 293 0.73 -3.60 17.60
N ARG A 294 0.38 -2.58 18.36
CA ARG A 294 -0.97 -2.04 18.44
C ARG A 294 -1.09 -0.77 17.60
N LEU A 295 -2.21 -0.61 16.91
CA LEU A 295 -2.50 0.59 16.13
C LEU A 295 -3.01 1.71 17.04
N ILE A 296 -2.32 2.86 17.00
CA ILE A 296 -2.61 4.03 17.84
C ILE A 296 -3.34 5.12 17.04
N ARG A 297 -2.98 5.26 15.77
CA ARG A 297 -3.55 6.28 14.89
C ARG A 297 -3.60 5.75 13.46
N ASN A 298 -4.75 6.00 12.78
CA ASN A 298 -4.92 5.74 11.36
C ASN A 298 -5.88 6.80 10.81
N ASP A 299 -5.34 7.81 10.19
CA ASP A 299 -6.09 8.89 9.55
C ASP A 299 -5.47 9.27 8.20
N GLU A 300 -5.94 10.36 7.60
CA GLU A 300 -5.48 10.82 6.28
C GLU A 300 -4.02 11.28 6.27
N GLN A 301 -3.41 11.47 7.43
CA GLN A 301 -2.07 12.04 7.56
C GLN A 301 -1.04 11.05 8.08
N MET A 302 -1.46 10.16 9.00
CA MET A 302 -0.53 9.29 9.72
C MET A 302 -1.15 7.94 10.04
N PHE A 303 -0.28 6.94 9.99
CA PHE A 303 -0.52 5.61 10.52
C PHE A 303 0.56 5.31 11.56
N ILE A 304 0.17 4.98 12.80
CA ILE A 304 1.12 4.85 13.92
C ILE A 304 0.91 3.53 14.64
N LEU A 305 1.96 2.74 14.71
CA LEU A 305 2.05 1.50 15.47
C LEU A 305 2.92 1.70 16.71
N GLU A 306 2.52 1.10 17.84
CA GLU A 306 3.35 0.98 19.05
C GLU A 306 3.58 -0.48 19.41
N ALA A 307 4.81 -0.80 19.84
CA ALA A 307 5.17 -2.14 20.27
C ALA A 307 4.35 -2.58 21.49
N VAL A 308 3.93 -3.84 21.48
CA VAL A 308 3.22 -4.48 22.59
C VAL A 308 4.25 -5.13 23.52
N PRO A 309 4.44 -4.63 24.77
CA PRO A 309 5.47 -5.13 25.66
C PRO A 309 5.31 -6.61 26.04
N THR A 310 4.05 -7.08 26.07
CA THR A 310 3.66 -8.43 26.50
C THR A 310 3.39 -9.37 25.34
N TYR A 311 3.88 -9.05 24.13
CA TYR A 311 3.68 -9.93 22.97
C TYR A 311 4.26 -11.32 23.23
N PHE A 312 3.46 -12.35 23.01
CA PHE A 312 3.76 -13.73 23.42
C PHE A 312 4.99 -14.36 22.75
N LEU A 313 5.42 -13.83 21.58
CA LEU A 313 6.66 -14.22 20.89
C LEU A 313 7.82 -13.22 21.11
N GLY A 314 7.77 -12.47 22.20
CA GLY A 314 8.77 -11.46 22.55
C GLY A 314 8.47 -10.09 21.93
N ARG A 315 8.74 -9.05 22.71
CA ARG A 315 8.53 -7.66 22.32
C ARG A 315 9.35 -7.29 21.09
N ALA A 316 8.79 -6.45 20.21
CA ALA A 316 9.53 -5.83 19.12
C ALA A 316 10.67 -4.96 19.66
N HIS A 317 11.78 -4.87 18.93
CA HIS A 317 12.91 -4.01 19.30
C HIS A 317 12.59 -2.53 19.09
N LEU A 318 11.89 -2.18 18.02
CA LEU A 318 11.33 -0.84 17.84
C LEU A 318 10.22 -0.59 18.87
N ASP A 319 10.17 0.64 19.39
CA ASP A 319 9.06 1.09 20.23
C ASP A 319 7.88 1.55 19.39
N ARG A 320 8.16 2.13 18.21
CA ARG A 320 7.16 2.79 17.40
C ARG A 320 7.50 2.75 15.91
N VAL A 321 6.48 2.61 15.08
CA VAL A 321 6.55 2.80 13.62
C VAL A 321 5.56 3.90 13.24
N GLU A 322 6.04 4.91 12.53
CA GLU A 322 5.20 6.00 12.03
C GLU A 322 5.27 6.02 10.51
N ILE A 323 4.11 5.96 9.87
CA ILE A 323 3.98 6.12 8.42
C ILE A 323 3.24 7.43 8.18
N TRP A 324 3.93 8.37 7.53
CA TRP A 324 3.39 9.69 7.20
C TRP A 324 2.88 9.67 5.76
N VAL A 325 1.64 10.10 5.55
CA VAL A 325 1.04 10.17 4.23
C VAL A 325 1.51 11.44 3.54
N VAL A 326 2.39 11.28 2.56
CA VAL A 326 2.96 12.38 1.79
C VAL A 326 2.66 12.15 0.31
N PRO A 327 1.84 13.00 -0.33
CA PRO A 327 1.47 12.83 -1.74
C PRO A 327 2.70 12.73 -2.65
N GLN A 328 2.70 11.79 -3.58
CA GLN A 328 3.85 11.46 -4.44
C GLN A 328 4.40 12.67 -5.20
N ASN A 329 3.52 13.57 -5.67
CA ASN A 329 3.91 14.78 -6.37
C ASN A 329 4.62 15.84 -5.49
N SER A 330 4.60 15.65 -4.18
CA SER A 330 5.19 16.57 -3.20
C SER A 330 6.64 16.22 -2.88
N LEU A 331 7.06 14.99 -3.14
CA LEU A 331 8.41 14.49 -2.90
C LEU A 331 9.11 14.26 -4.25
N ARG A 332 9.51 15.32 -4.93
CA ARG A 332 10.37 15.20 -6.12
C ARG A 332 11.77 14.78 -5.69
N GLU A 333 12.42 13.94 -6.49
CA GLU A 333 13.80 13.45 -6.27
C GLU A 333 14.80 14.59 -5.97
N ASP A 334 14.61 15.76 -6.59
CA ASP A 334 15.43 16.96 -6.38
C ASP A 334 15.41 17.53 -4.95
N TYR A 335 14.50 17.08 -4.08
CA TYR A 335 14.35 17.57 -2.70
C TYR A 335 15.01 16.69 -1.65
N PHE A 336 15.42 15.47 -2.00
CA PHE A 336 16.09 14.58 -1.07
C PHE A 336 17.57 14.97 -0.97
N SER A 337 17.92 15.76 0.04
CA SER A 337 19.31 15.98 0.38
C SER A 337 19.84 14.79 1.18
N SER A 338 21.02 14.30 0.81
CA SER A 338 21.76 13.23 1.47
C SER A 338 22.25 13.53 2.90
N GLN A 339 21.74 14.58 3.54
CA GLN A 339 22.19 15.07 4.85
C GLN A 339 21.27 14.69 6.01
N GLY A 340 20.64 13.53 5.98
CA GLY A 340 19.82 13.05 7.09
C GLY A 340 20.46 11.83 7.77
N GLU A 341 20.32 11.77 9.10
CA GLU A 341 20.64 10.58 9.89
C GLU A 341 19.76 9.42 9.44
N VAL A 342 20.32 8.25 9.26
CA VAL A 342 19.70 6.93 9.01
C VAL A 342 18.36 6.94 8.27
N HIS A 343 18.42 6.81 6.96
CA HIS A 343 17.23 6.70 6.11
C HIS A 343 16.92 5.26 5.73
N PHE A 344 15.64 4.94 5.64
CA PHE A 344 15.12 3.74 5.01
C PHE A 344 14.35 4.15 3.75
N GLN A 345 14.72 3.62 2.58
CA GLN A 345 14.04 3.85 1.32
C GLN A 345 13.50 2.52 0.78
N THR A 346 12.19 2.47 0.49
CA THR A 346 11.51 1.29 -0.05
C THR A 346 11.59 1.17 -1.57
N PHE A 347 11.93 2.24 -2.27
CA PHE A 347 12.11 2.24 -3.72
C PHE A 347 13.41 2.97 -4.05
N TRP A 348 14.38 2.24 -4.51
CA TRP A 348 15.66 2.79 -4.93
C TRP A 348 15.65 3.02 -6.44
N ASN A 349 15.62 4.27 -6.87
CA ASN A 349 16.03 4.66 -8.21
C ASN A 349 17.27 5.56 -8.09
N THR A 350 18.42 5.10 -8.60
CA THR A 350 19.55 5.91 -9.05
C THR A 350 20.44 6.62 -8.03
N LEU A 351 20.35 6.37 -6.73
CA LEU A 351 21.39 6.87 -5.83
C LEU A 351 22.58 5.90 -5.84
N GLU A 352 23.76 6.40 -6.22
CA GLU A 352 24.99 5.65 -6.02
C GLU A 352 25.09 5.17 -4.57
N PRO A 353 25.49 3.91 -4.32
CA PRO A 353 25.57 3.39 -2.96
C PRO A 353 26.60 4.22 -2.18
N LEU A 354 26.11 5.02 -1.26
CA LEU A 354 26.96 5.60 -0.24
C LEU A 354 27.55 4.43 0.58
N GLU A 355 28.82 4.50 0.98
CA GLU A 355 29.53 3.44 1.73
C GLU A 355 28.79 2.93 2.98
N LYS A 356 27.82 3.71 3.47
CA LYS A 356 27.00 3.41 4.65
C LYS A 356 25.65 2.75 4.35
N TRP A 357 25.33 2.47 3.09
CA TRP A 357 24.05 1.89 2.71
C TRP A 357 24.19 0.43 2.30
N LYS A 358 23.19 -0.37 2.65
CA LYS A 358 23.04 -1.75 2.21
C LYS A 358 21.81 -1.85 1.33
N GLY A 359 21.99 -2.46 0.15
CA GLY A 359 20.89 -2.77 -0.77
C GLY A 359 20.26 -4.12 -0.43
N LEU A 360 18.96 -4.21 -0.65
CA LEU A 360 18.19 -5.44 -0.72
C LEU A 360 17.47 -5.45 -2.05
N GLU A 361 17.60 -6.54 -2.79
CA GLU A 361 16.95 -6.73 -4.09
C GLU A 361 16.23 -8.07 -4.09
N ARG A 362 15.02 -8.08 -4.66
CA ARG A 362 14.23 -9.28 -4.85
C ARG A 362 13.36 -9.13 -6.10
N ILE A 363 13.37 -10.11 -6.99
CA ILE A 363 12.36 -10.20 -8.05
C ILE A 363 11.05 -10.58 -7.39
N GLU A 364 9.99 -9.81 -7.64
CA GLU A 364 8.67 -10.07 -7.07
C GLU A 364 8.11 -11.40 -7.60
N ARG A 365 7.57 -12.22 -6.72
CA ARG A 365 6.70 -13.34 -7.09
C ARG A 365 5.34 -12.77 -7.43
N GLY A 366 4.98 -12.84 -8.68
CA GLY A 366 3.83 -12.18 -9.26
C GLY A 366 4.24 -11.46 -10.54
N SER A 367 3.29 -10.95 -11.26
CA SER A 367 3.54 -10.22 -12.50
C SER A 367 2.51 -9.15 -12.76
N SER A 368 2.87 -8.17 -13.58
CA SER A 368 1.90 -7.28 -14.22
C SER A 368 1.25 -7.99 -15.39
N TYR A 369 -0.03 -7.77 -15.60
CA TYR A 369 -0.81 -8.45 -16.63
C TYR A 369 -1.92 -7.58 -17.24
N LEU A 370 -2.39 -7.98 -18.42
CA LEU A 370 -3.64 -7.54 -19.04
C LEU A 370 -4.67 -8.68 -18.96
N ALA A 371 -5.79 -8.45 -18.30
CA ALA A 371 -6.92 -9.37 -18.28
C ALA A 371 -7.97 -8.91 -19.31
N PHE A 372 -8.52 -9.84 -20.09
CA PHE A 372 -9.56 -9.59 -21.07
C PHE A 372 -10.95 -9.90 -20.49
N ASN A 373 -11.91 -9.02 -20.72
CA ASN A 373 -13.27 -9.22 -20.24
C ASN A 373 -14.03 -10.20 -21.14
N LEU A 374 -14.12 -11.44 -20.69
CA LEU A 374 -14.83 -12.51 -21.38
C LEU A 374 -16.37 -12.43 -21.21
N ASN A 375 -16.88 -11.55 -20.34
CA ASN A 375 -18.33 -11.34 -20.16
C ASN A 375 -18.93 -10.36 -21.17
N ARG A 376 -18.08 -9.54 -21.80
CA ARG A 376 -18.57 -8.50 -22.72
C ARG A 376 -18.61 -8.99 -24.15
N THR A 377 -19.69 -8.63 -24.85
CA THR A 377 -19.77 -8.78 -26.30
C THR A 377 -18.84 -7.77 -26.99
N GLY A 378 -18.19 -8.19 -28.06
CA GLY A 378 -17.25 -7.34 -28.82
C GLY A 378 -16.11 -8.13 -29.43
N PRO A 379 -15.16 -7.45 -30.08
CA PRO A 379 -14.08 -8.11 -30.82
C PRO A 379 -13.19 -8.99 -29.93
N LEU A 380 -13.02 -8.63 -28.63
CA LEU A 380 -12.20 -9.39 -27.69
C LEU A 380 -12.80 -10.73 -27.24
N GLN A 381 -14.06 -11.03 -27.63
CA GLN A 381 -14.63 -12.37 -27.48
C GLN A 381 -13.93 -13.39 -28.38
N LYS A 382 -13.38 -12.95 -29.53
CA LYS A 382 -12.66 -13.81 -30.45
C LYS A 382 -11.25 -14.12 -29.90
N LYS A 383 -10.95 -15.39 -29.69
CA LYS A 383 -9.65 -15.85 -29.21
C LYS A 383 -8.50 -15.35 -30.12
N GLU A 384 -8.71 -15.34 -31.44
CA GLU A 384 -7.70 -14.89 -32.41
C GLU A 384 -7.34 -13.41 -32.22
N VAL A 385 -8.30 -12.57 -31.82
CA VAL A 385 -8.05 -11.14 -31.54
C VAL A 385 -7.19 -10.98 -30.29
N ARG A 386 -7.49 -11.71 -29.23
CA ARG A 386 -6.66 -11.71 -28.02
C ARG A 386 -5.26 -12.24 -28.28
N HIS A 387 -5.13 -13.30 -29.09
CA HIS A 387 -3.83 -13.81 -29.52
C HIS A 387 -3.06 -12.76 -30.34
N ALA A 388 -3.72 -12.03 -31.25
CA ALA A 388 -3.09 -10.95 -32.00
C ALA A 388 -2.56 -9.85 -31.07
N ILE A 389 -3.33 -9.41 -30.07
CA ILE A 389 -2.90 -8.42 -29.08
C ILE A 389 -1.69 -8.94 -28.29
N HIS A 390 -1.74 -10.20 -27.87
CA HIS A 390 -0.61 -10.84 -27.18
C HIS A 390 0.67 -10.84 -28.01
N ARG A 391 0.53 -11.09 -29.32
CA ARG A 391 1.68 -11.14 -30.24
C ARG A 391 2.28 -9.77 -30.53
N LEU A 392 1.45 -8.72 -30.53
CA LEU A 392 1.88 -7.35 -30.83
C LEU A 392 2.50 -6.63 -29.62
N LEU A 393 2.34 -7.14 -28.41
CA LEU A 393 2.96 -6.55 -27.24
C LEU A 393 4.48 -6.81 -27.22
N ASP A 394 5.26 -5.75 -27.34
CA ASP A 394 6.71 -5.78 -27.17
C ASP A 394 7.08 -5.48 -25.70
N ARG A 395 7.24 -6.54 -24.90
CA ARG A 395 7.53 -6.46 -23.47
C ARG A 395 8.90 -5.88 -23.18
N GLU A 396 9.91 -6.29 -23.96
CA GLU A 396 11.29 -5.81 -23.79
C GLU A 396 11.37 -4.32 -24.06
N LYS A 397 10.70 -3.85 -25.12
CA LYS A 397 10.60 -2.43 -25.43
C LYS A 397 9.86 -1.66 -24.35
N MET A 398 8.76 -2.20 -23.80
CA MET A 398 8.03 -1.57 -22.70
C MET A 398 8.91 -1.39 -21.47
N ILE A 399 9.67 -2.42 -21.10
CA ILE A 399 10.61 -2.38 -19.98
C ILE A 399 11.71 -1.34 -20.23
N ALA A 400 12.28 -1.33 -21.44
CA ALA A 400 13.35 -0.38 -21.80
C ALA A 400 12.86 1.08 -21.83
N ASP A 401 11.67 1.33 -22.40
CA ASP A 401 11.12 2.68 -22.54
C ASP A 401 10.68 3.29 -21.20
N LEU A 402 10.10 2.47 -20.31
CA LEU A 402 9.53 2.93 -19.04
C LEU A 402 10.51 2.82 -17.86
N GLY A 403 11.42 1.87 -17.88
CA GLY A 403 12.39 1.65 -16.79
C GLY A 403 11.74 1.42 -15.42
N GLY A 404 12.32 2.02 -14.39
CA GLY A 404 11.86 1.89 -13.00
C GLY A 404 12.08 0.50 -12.44
N ASN A 405 11.08 -0.05 -11.78
CA ASN A 405 11.14 -1.40 -11.22
C ASN A 405 10.79 -2.53 -12.21
N ARG A 406 10.48 -2.23 -13.47
CA ARG A 406 10.20 -3.22 -14.52
C ARG A 406 11.48 -3.92 -14.88
N HIS A 407 11.52 -5.26 -14.73
CA HIS A 407 12.80 -5.96 -14.76
C HIS A 407 12.94 -6.95 -15.93
N ILE A 408 12.09 -7.96 -15.97
CA ILE A 408 12.12 -8.99 -17.01
C ILE A 408 10.71 -9.24 -17.58
N PRO A 409 10.61 -9.65 -18.88
CA PRO A 409 9.35 -10.09 -19.46
C PRO A 409 8.76 -11.24 -18.66
N ALA A 410 7.44 -11.18 -18.41
CA ALA A 410 6.71 -12.24 -17.74
C ALA A 410 6.04 -13.18 -18.73
N HIS A 411 6.09 -14.48 -18.42
CA HIS A 411 5.41 -15.55 -19.15
C HIS A 411 4.39 -16.29 -18.27
N GLY A 412 4.44 -16.05 -16.96
CA GLY A 412 3.59 -16.58 -15.91
C GLY A 412 3.56 -15.64 -14.72
N PHE A 413 2.94 -16.09 -13.64
CA PHE A 413 2.99 -15.34 -12.39
C PHE A 413 4.32 -15.51 -11.64
N LEU A 414 5.03 -16.62 -11.84
CA LEU A 414 6.32 -16.86 -11.18
C LEU A 414 7.49 -16.52 -12.12
N PRO A 415 8.56 -15.87 -11.61
CA PRO A 415 9.66 -15.41 -12.44
C PRO A 415 10.53 -16.54 -13.02
N ASP A 416 10.52 -17.73 -12.39
CA ASP A 416 11.31 -18.88 -12.82
C ASP A 416 10.58 -19.77 -13.85
N GLU A 417 9.35 -19.42 -14.20
CA GLU A 417 8.59 -20.15 -15.21
C GLU A 417 9.18 -19.91 -16.58
N LYS A 418 9.67 -21.00 -17.18
CA LYS A 418 10.09 -20.99 -18.59
C LYS A 418 8.86 -20.70 -19.45
N ALA A 419 9.04 -19.87 -20.47
CA ALA A 419 8.00 -19.68 -21.47
C ALA A 419 7.52 -21.04 -21.96
N VAL A 420 6.33 -21.46 -21.51
CA VAL A 420 5.66 -22.61 -22.10
C VAL A 420 5.27 -22.15 -23.50
N LEU A 421 5.95 -22.69 -24.52
CA LEU A 421 5.55 -22.45 -25.90
C LEU A 421 4.11 -22.97 -26.03
N SER A 422 3.18 -22.08 -26.29
CA SER A 422 1.80 -22.49 -26.57
C SER A 422 1.83 -23.53 -27.68
N SER A 423 0.97 -24.52 -27.61
CA SER A 423 0.83 -25.54 -28.66
C SER A 423 0.39 -24.93 -30.02
N GLU A 424 0.02 -23.67 -30.02
CA GLU A 424 -0.35 -22.90 -31.22
C GLU A 424 0.91 -22.39 -31.95
N ALA A 425 0.89 -22.50 -33.27
CA ALA A 425 1.95 -21.94 -34.13
C ALA A 425 2.09 -20.43 -33.88
N PRO A 426 3.30 -19.88 -33.70
CA PRO A 426 3.48 -18.47 -33.43
C PRO A 426 2.90 -17.63 -34.58
N MET A 427 1.96 -16.76 -34.24
CA MET A 427 1.40 -15.78 -35.19
C MET A 427 2.48 -14.73 -35.49
N ASP A 428 2.74 -14.42 -36.77
CA ASP A 428 3.63 -13.32 -37.11
C ASP A 428 2.94 -11.96 -36.94
N ILE A 429 3.72 -10.87 -36.87
CA ILE A 429 3.22 -9.51 -36.63
C ILE A 429 2.26 -9.06 -37.72
N GLN A 430 2.55 -9.38 -39.00
CA GLN A 430 1.69 -8.99 -40.10
C GLN A 430 0.32 -9.66 -40.04
N LYS A 431 0.30 -10.97 -39.75
CA LYS A 431 -0.94 -11.72 -39.54
C LYS A 431 -1.72 -11.20 -38.34
N ALA A 432 -1.04 -10.84 -37.24
CA ALA A 432 -1.69 -10.25 -36.08
C ALA A 432 -2.36 -8.91 -36.43
N GLN A 433 -1.71 -8.04 -37.19
CA GLN A 433 -2.31 -6.80 -37.69
C GLN A 433 -3.54 -7.07 -38.59
N GLU A 434 -3.46 -8.04 -39.50
CA GLU A 434 -4.58 -8.41 -40.37
C GLU A 434 -5.78 -8.90 -39.55
N VAL A 435 -5.56 -9.69 -38.50
CA VAL A 435 -6.63 -10.15 -37.59
C VAL A 435 -7.31 -8.97 -36.92
N LEU A 436 -6.54 -7.99 -36.40
CA LEU A 436 -7.13 -6.80 -35.79
C LEU A 436 -7.94 -5.99 -36.78
N GLN A 437 -7.38 -5.71 -37.98
CA GLN A 437 -8.05 -4.92 -39.01
C GLN A 437 -9.35 -5.55 -39.54
N LYS A 438 -9.42 -6.89 -39.53
CA LYS A 438 -10.65 -7.62 -39.95
C LYS A 438 -11.71 -7.73 -38.84
N SER A 439 -11.29 -7.62 -37.58
CA SER A 439 -12.16 -7.93 -36.44
C SER A 439 -12.57 -6.72 -35.63
N ILE A 440 -11.89 -5.58 -35.76
CA ILE A 440 -12.13 -4.34 -35.05
C ILE A 440 -12.36 -3.23 -36.06
N ASP A 441 -13.45 -2.50 -35.93
CA ASP A 441 -13.76 -1.37 -36.80
C ASP A 441 -12.73 -0.25 -36.61
N LYS A 442 -12.38 0.48 -37.67
CA LYS A 442 -11.30 1.46 -37.68
C LYS A 442 -11.40 2.54 -36.58
N ASP A 443 -12.65 2.90 -36.23
CA ASP A 443 -12.92 3.94 -35.23
C ASP A 443 -13.33 3.34 -33.87
N GLU A 444 -13.40 2.01 -33.78
CA GLU A 444 -13.75 1.32 -32.53
C GLU A 444 -12.62 1.48 -31.51
N ARG A 445 -13.00 1.84 -30.28
CA ARG A 445 -12.07 2.02 -29.17
C ARG A 445 -12.27 0.93 -28.13
N ILE A 446 -11.18 0.26 -27.78
CA ILE A 446 -11.15 -0.75 -26.73
C ILE A 446 -10.86 -0.06 -25.40
N ARG A 447 -11.71 -0.27 -24.41
CA ARG A 447 -11.60 0.39 -23.10
C ARG A 447 -10.63 -0.37 -22.21
N LEU A 448 -9.51 0.28 -21.92
CA LEU A 448 -8.48 -0.21 -20.99
C LEU A 448 -8.65 0.51 -19.65
N PHE A 449 -9.00 -0.23 -18.61
CA PHE A 449 -9.07 0.29 -17.26
C PHE A 449 -7.82 -0.09 -16.46
N THR A 450 -7.44 0.79 -15.55
CA THR A 450 -6.41 0.54 -14.54
C THR A 450 -6.64 1.42 -13.32
N TYR A 451 -5.82 1.30 -12.31
CA TYR A 451 -5.92 2.10 -11.08
C TYR A 451 -4.67 2.96 -10.88
N GLU A 452 -4.81 4.00 -10.05
CA GLU A 452 -3.74 4.94 -9.74
C GLU A 452 -2.58 4.30 -8.98
N GLY A 453 -1.37 4.76 -9.25
CA GLY A 453 -0.14 4.38 -8.54
C GLY A 453 0.55 3.15 -9.11
N ALA A 454 1.65 2.76 -8.49
CA ALA A 454 2.53 1.67 -8.92
C ALA A 454 3.04 1.77 -10.37
N GLY A 455 2.93 2.94 -11.01
CA GLY A 455 3.31 3.17 -12.40
C GLY A 455 2.28 2.68 -13.42
N ASN A 456 1.07 2.35 -12.99
CA ASN A 456 0.01 1.85 -13.85
C ASN A 456 -0.43 2.86 -14.91
N GLU A 457 -0.46 4.15 -14.56
CA GLU A 457 -0.79 5.24 -15.48
C GLU A 457 0.19 5.27 -16.67
N ASN A 458 1.49 5.19 -16.37
CA ASN A 458 2.54 5.16 -17.39
C ASN A 458 2.46 3.89 -18.24
N ASN A 459 2.13 2.74 -17.62
CA ASN A 459 1.92 1.49 -18.34
C ASN A 459 0.77 1.60 -19.33
N ALA A 460 -0.38 2.11 -18.89
CA ALA A 460 -1.57 2.24 -19.72
C ALA A 460 -1.35 3.25 -20.87
N GLU A 461 -0.69 4.37 -20.60
CA GLU A 461 -0.33 5.36 -21.63
C GLU A 461 0.65 4.78 -22.67
N TRP A 462 1.65 4.01 -22.21
CA TRP A 462 2.57 3.33 -23.12
C TRP A 462 1.83 2.32 -24.00
N LEU A 463 0.97 1.47 -23.42
CA LEU A 463 0.16 0.50 -24.15
C LEU A 463 -0.74 1.18 -25.20
N GLN A 464 -1.37 2.30 -24.84
CA GLN A 464 -2.20 3.09 -25.77
C GLN A 464 -1.38 3.55 -26.99
N LYS A 465 -0.20 4.14 -26.76
CA LYS A 465 0.68 4.60 -27.83
C LYS A 465 1.24 3.45 -28.66
N HIS A 466 1.60 2.35 -28.00
CA HIS A 466 2.17 1.18 -28.66
C HIS A 466 1.16 0.50 -29.58
N PHE A 467 -0.05 0.19 -29.08
CA PHE A 467 -1.06 -0.49 -29.88
C PHE A 467 -1.66 0.36 -30.99
N ALA A 468 -1.67 1.70 -30.82
CA ALA A 468 -2.12 2.62 -31.87
C ALA A 468 -1.27 2.50 -33.15
N GLN A 469 0.02 2.11 -33.07
CA GLN A 469 0.89 1.88 -34.23
C GLN A 469 0.41 0.69 -35.10
N TYR A 470 -0.38 -0.20 -34.51
CA TYR A 470 -0.94 -1.38 -35.17
C TYR A 470 -2.44 -1.22 -35.53
N GLY A 471 -3.00 -0.02 -35.30
CA GLY A 471 -4.40 0.28 -35.57
C GLY A 471 -5.39 -0.11 -34.46
N LEU A 472 -4.89 -0.58 -33.29
CA LEU A 472 -5.74 -0.84 -32.13
C LEU A 472 -5.80 0.41 -31.25
N LEU A 473 -6.97 1.06 -31.23
CA LEU A 473 -7.19 2.28 -30.46
C LEU A 473 -7.67 1.95 -29.05
N LEU A 474 -6.92 2.37 -28.04
CA LEU A 474 -7.29 2.20 -26.65
C LEU A 474 -7.89 3.50 -26.08
N ASP A 475 -8.98 3.37 -25.32
CA ASP A 475 -9.53 4.41 -24.47
C ASP A 475 -9.15 4.08 -23.01
N VAL A 476 -8.20 4.86 -22.46
CA VAL A 476 -7.61 4.58 -21.15
C VAL A 476 -8.39 5.30 -20.07
N THR A 477 -8.85 4.55 -19.06
CA THR A 477 -9.51 5.06 -17.86
C THR A 477 -8.74 4.65 -16.61
N VAL A 478 -8.25 5.64 -15.88
CA VAL A 478 -7.58 5.45 -14.58
C VAL A 478 -8.53 5.86 -13.47
N VAL A 479 -8.80 4.96 -12.53
CA VAL A 479 -9.69 5.21 -11.39
C VAL A 479 -9.02 4.80 -10.08
N PRO A 480 -9.51 5.31 -8.92
CA PRO A 480 -9.10 4.76 -7.63
C PRO A 480 -9.36 3.25 -7.57
N ILE A 481 -8.42 2.50 -6.99
CA ILE A 481 -8.55 1.03 -6.95
C ILE A 481 -9.84 0.57 -6.23
N GLU A 482 -10.32 1.33 -5.24
CA GLU A 482 -11.58 1.02 -4.55
C GLU A 482 -12.81 1.21 -5.45
N GLU A 483 -12.71 2.09 -6.45
CA GLU A 483 -13.73 2.21 -7.49
C GLU A 483 -13.62 1.05 -8.50
N LEU A 484 -12.39 0.68 -8.89
CA LEU A 484 -12.19 -0.41 -9.85
C LEU A 484 -12.67 -1.77 -9.31
N LYS A 485 -12.60 -1.98 -7.98
CA LYS A 485 -13.12 -3.20 -7.31
C LYS A 485 -14.64 -3.37 -7.42
N LYS A 486 -15.38 -2.31 -7.77
CA LYS A 486 -16.83 -2.40 -7.93
C LYS A 486 -17.16 -3.10 -9.24
N PRO A 487 -17.95 -4.19 -9.23
CA PRO A 487 -18.29 -4.93 -10.44
C PRO A 487 -18.92 -4.05 -11.53
N GLU A 488 -19.75 -3.07 -11.15
CA GLU A 488 -20.40 -2.13 -12.07
C GLU A 488 -19.42 -1.20 -12.80
N ILE A 489 -18.22 -0.98 -12.25
CA ILE A 489 -17.14 -0.21 -12.89
C ILE A 489 -16.25 -1.16 -13.68
N LEU A 490 -15.76 -2.22 -13.06
CA LEU A 490 -14.82 -3.17 -13.66
C LEU A 490 -15.38 -3.80 -14.93
N LEU A 491 -16.65 -4.22 -14.93
CA LEU A 491 -17.30 -4.86 -16.07
C LEU A 491 -17.60 -3.92 -17.24
N GLN A 492 -17.38 -2.61 -17.09
CA GLN A 492 -17.39 -1.68 -18.22
C GLN A 492 -16.11 -1.76 -19.06
N ALA A 493 -15.01 -2.25 -18.50
CA ALA A 493 -13.77 -2.41 -19.21
C ALA A 493 -13.84 -3.56 -20.24
N ASP A 494 -13.12 -3.42 -21.34
CA ASP A 494 -12.85 -4.50 -22.29
C ASP A 494 -11.56 -5.22 -21.90
N MET A 495 -10.61 -4.48 -21.31
CA MET A 495 -9.36 -4.97 -20.72
C MET A 495 -9.06 -4.25 -19.41
N VAL A 496 -8.38 -4.94 -18.50
CA VAL A 496 -7.85 -4.36 -17.27
C VAL A 496 -6.35 -4.60 -17.21
N PHE A 497 -5.58 -3.53 -16.99
CA PHE A 497 -4.17 -3.64 -16.61
C PHE A 497 -4.06 -3.66 -15.10
N SER A 498 -3.44 -4.69 -14.57
CA SER A 498 -3.23 -4.90 -13.13
C SER A 498 -1.91 -5.62 -12.88
N GLY A 499 -1.61 -5.89 -11.63
CA GLY A 499 -0.47 -6.70 -11.20
C GLY A 499 -0.73 -7.34 -9.85
N GLU A 500 -0.15 -8.52 -9.66
CA GLU A 500 -0.19 -9.26 -8.41
C GLU A 500 1.22 -9.45 -7.86
N VAL A 501 1.31 -9.48 -6.54
CA VAL A 501 2.52 -9.84 -5.80
C VAL A 501 2.12 -10.80 -4.70
N PHE A 502 2.67 -11.99 -4.74
CA PHE A 502 2.38 -13.05 -3.77
C PHE A 502 3.31 -12.98 -2.57
N ASP A 503 2.81 -13.39 -1.42
CA ASP A 503 3.59 -13.53 -0.20
C ASP A 503 4.40 -14.85 -0.16
N GLU A 504 4.78 -15.28 1.02
CA GLU A 504 5.58 -16.48 1.24
C GLU A 504 4.87 -17.74 0.72
N GLN A 505 3.53 -17.77 0.79
CA GLN A 505 2.68 -18.86 0.30
C GLN A 505 2.12 -18.50 -1.09
N TRP A 506 2.99 -18.47 -2.11
CA TRP A 506 2.56 -18.08 -3.47
C TRP A 506 1.47 -19.01 -4.03
N GLU A 507 1.44 -20.30 -3.63
CA GLU A 507 0.40 -21.24 -4.02
C GLU A 507 -0.98 -20.75 -3.51
N LEU A 508 -1.03 -20.32 -2.25
CA LEU A 508 -2.23 -19.70 -1.70
C LEU A 508 -2.59 -18.41 -2.43
N GLY A 509 -1.59 -17.59 -2.76
CA GLY A 509 -1.79 -16.36 -3.53
C GLY A 509 -2.44 -16.60 -4.89
N LEU A 510 -2.03 -17.65 -5.62
CA LEU A 510 -2.68 -18.07 -6.87
C LEU A 510 -4.12 -18.56 -6.63
N VAL A 511 -4.36 -19.36 -5.59
CA VAL A 511 -5.72 -19.77 -5.23
C VAL A 511 -6.59 -18.56 -4.90
N GLU A 512 -6.07 -17.59 -4.15
CA GLU A 512 -6.77 -16.33 -3.87
C GLU A 512 -7.11 -15.57 -5.16
N LEU A 513 -6.15 -15.44 -6.07
CA LEU A 513 -6.34 -14.75 -7.34
C LEU A 513 -7.42 -15.42 -8.22
N TYR A 514 -7.48 -16.73 -8.22
CA TYR A 514 -8.41 -17.48 -9.06
C TYR A 514 -9.79 -17.74 -8.41
N LYS A 515 -9.89 -17.77 -7.08
CA LYS A 515 -11.11 -18.15 -6.36
C LYS A 515 -11.83 -16.97 -5.70
N SER A 516 -11.12 -15.91 -5.34
CA SER A 516 -11.70 -14.77 -4.62
C SER A 516 -12.62 -13.92 -5.51
N ASP A 517 -13.81 -13.60 -5.00
CA ASP A 517 -14.72 -12.66 -5.67
C ASP A 517 -14.20 -11.21 -5.69
N ALA A 518 -13.11 -10.89 -4.97
CA ALA A 518 -12.42 -9.61 -5.05
C ALA A 518 -11.36 -9.55 -6.17
N SER A 519 -11.07 -10.65 -6.84
CA SER A 519 -10.07 -10.72 -7.91
C SER A 519 -10.56 -10.07 -9.19
N PHE A 520 -9.82 -9.11 -9.71
CA PHE A 520 -10.08 -8.52 -11.02
C PHE A 520 -10.07 -9.59 -12.11
N LEU A 521 -9.10 -10.50 -12.07
CA LEU A 521 -8.98 -11.56 -13.05
C LEU A 521 -10.23 -12.45 -13.07
N ARG A 522 -10.65 -12.97 -11.91
CA ARG A 522 -11.83 -13.81 -11.79
C ARG A 522 -13.11 -13.09 -12.25
N MET A 523 -13.26 -11.82 -11.92
CA MET A 523 -14.44 -11.04 -12.35
C MET A 523 -14.54 -10.85 -13.86
N MET A 524 -13.40 -10.91 -14.58
CA MET A 524 -13.35 -10.78 -16.05
C MET A 524 -13.70 -12.07 -16.78
N TRP A 525 -13.73 -13.22 -16.10
CA TRP A 525 -14.08 -14.51 -16.71
C TRP A 525 -15.57 -14.67 -16.95
N ASP A 526 -15.93 -15.27 -18.07
CA ASP A 526 -17.30 -15.72 -18.31
C ASP A 526 -17.66 -16.93 -17.41
N PRO A 527 -18.97 -17.27 -17.28
CA PRO A 527 -19.41 -18.36 -16.43
C PRO A 527 -18.77 -19.72 -16.75
N THR A 528 -18.48 -20.00 -18.04
CA THR A 528 -17.87 -21.27 -18.46
C THR A 528 -16.44 -21.37 -17.96
N THR A 529 -15.65 -20.32 -18.18
CA THR A 529 -14.27 -20.24 -17.69
C THR A 529 -14.23 -20.33 -16.17
N ARG A 530 -15.13 -19.62 -15.44
CA ARG A 530 -15.21 -19.71 -13.98
C ARG A 530 -15.46 -21.15 -13.50
N THR A 531 -16.41 -21.84 -14.12
CA THR A 531 -16.73 -23.22 -13.75
C THR A 531 -15.52 -24.14 -13.97
N GLN A 532 -14.88 -24.06 -15.12
CA GLN A 532 -13.68 -24.85 -15.41
C GLN A 532 -12.55 -24.60 -14.39
N MET A 533 -12.31 -23.33 -14.04
CA MET A 533 -11.29 -22.98 -13.03
C MET A 533 -11.68 -23.50 -11.64
N ASP A 534 -12.94 -23.36 -11.25
CA ASP A 534 -13.42 -23.83 -9.94
C ASP A 534 -13.29 -25.35 -9.82
N GLU A 535 -13.55 -26.12 -10.87
CA GLU A 535 -13.36 -27.57 -10.90
C GLU A 535 -11.89 -27.95 -10.69
N GLN A 536 -10.94 -27.28 -11.35
CA GLN A 536 -9.52 -27.55 -11.17
C GLN A 536 -9.04 -27.18 -9.76
N LEU A 537 -9.50 -26.05 -9.22
CA LEU A 537 -9.14 -25.62 -7.88
C LEU A 537 -9.78 -26.53 -6.78
N ASP A 538 -10.95 -27.11 -7.05
CA ASP A 538 -11.56 -28.09 -6.15
C ASP A 538 -10.82 -29.43 -6.15
N LEU A 539 -10.17 -29.82 -7.25
CA LEU A 539 -9.26 -30.96 -7.29
C LEU A 539 -7.95 -30.66 -6.56
N LEU A 540 -7.42 -29.43 -6.71
CA LEU A 540 -6.20 -28.99 -6.05
C LEU A 540 -6.30 -29.10 -4.52
N VAL A 541 -7.41 -28.69 -3.90
CA VAL A 541 -7.56 -28.75 -2.44
C VAL A 541 -7.63 -30.18 -1.91
N GLN A 542 -7.95 -31.16 -2.77
CA GLN A 542 -7.99 -32.59 -2.41
C GLN A 542 -6.63 -33.29 -2.62
N GLU A 543 -5.70 -32.62 -3.33
CA GLU A 543 -4.39 -33.17 -3.61
C GLU A 543 -3.48 -33.10 -2.37
N GLN A 544 -2.92 -34.23 -1.96
CA GLN A 544 -2.07 -34.32 -0.78
C GLN A 544 -0.62 -33.91 -1.06
N ASP A 545 -0.13 -34.27 -2.25
CA ASP A 545 1.24 -34.00 -2.64
C ASP A 545 1.41 -32.55 -3.09
N LYS A 546 2.38 -31.84 -2.50
CA LYS A 546 2.65 -30.44 -2.83
C LYS A 546 3.06 -30.22 -4.29
N GLU A 547 3.85 -31.15 -4.88
CA GLU A 547 4.26 -30.98 -6.25
C GLU A 547 3.10 -31.21 -7.22
N ALA A 548 2.22 -32.15 -6.90
CA ALA A 548 0.97 -32.34 -7.64
C ALA A 548 0.04 -31.10 -7.48
N GLN A 549 -0.02 -30.47 -6.32
CA GLN A 549 -0.73 -29.19 -6.15
C GLN A 549 -0.14 -28.09 -7.05
N ARG A 550 1.17 -27.95 -7.10
CA ARG A 550 1.87 -27.00 -7.98
C ARG A 550 1.59 -27.28 -9.46
N GLU A 551 1.59 -28.54 -9.86
CA GLU A 551 1.25 -28.92 -11.22
C GLU A 551 -0.19 -28.55 -11.59
N ARG A 552 -1.15 -28.75 -10.68
CA ARG A 552 -2.52 -28.28 -10.89
C ARG A 552 -2.62 -26.77 -11.07
N LEU A 553 -1.85 -25.98 -10.32
CA LEU A 553 -1.81 -24.53 -10.49
C LEU A 553 -1.23 -24.15 -11.86
N ARG A 554 -0.21 -24.86 -12.35
CA ARG A 554 0.31 -24.67 -13.71
C ARG A 554 -0.72 -25.01 -14.77
N GLU A 555 -1.46 -26.13 -14.61
CA GLU A 555 -2.56 -26.50 -15.52
C GLU A 555 -3.63 -25.38 -15.60
N VAL A 556 -4.00 -24.78 -14.46
CA VAL A 556 -4.92 -23.63 -14.43
C VAL A 556 -4.36 -22.43 -15.19
N GLU A 557 -3.08 -22.11 -15.01
CA GLU A 557 -2.43 -21.02 -15.72
C GLU A 557 -2.30 -21.29 -17.22
N ASP A 558 -2.02 -22.53 -17.62
CA ASP A 558 -1.97 -22.96 -19.01
C ASP A 558 -3.33 -22.86 -19.71
N LEU A 559 -4.41 -23.21 -19.03
CA LEU A 559 -5.76 -22.96 -19.57
C LEU A 559 -6.02 -21.47 -19.86
N LEU A 560 -5.57 -20.58 -18.98
CA LEU A 560 -5.68 -19.13 -19.21
C LEU A 560 -4.82 -18.64 -20.36
N ARG A 561 -3.61 -19.19 -20.51
CA ARG A 561 -2.70 -18.92 -21.65
C ARG A 561 -3.31 -19.41 -22.95
N GLU A 562 -3.78 -20.66 -23.00
CA GLU A 562 -4.39 -21.25 -24.18
C GLU A 562 -5.63 -20.47 -24.66
N GLN A 563 -6.45 -19.98 -23.73
CA GLN A 563 -7.59 -19.14 -24.07
C GLN A 563 -7.19 -17.70 -24.41
N HIS A 564 -5.94 -17.31 -24.24
CA HIS A 564 -5.48 -15.92 -24.27
C HIS A 564 -6.38 -14.99 -23.41
N ALA A 565 -6.87 -15.51 -22.27
CA ALA A 565 -7.71 -14.76 -21.34
C ALA A 565 -6.89 -13.77 -20.49
N LEU A 566 -5.60 -14.03 -20.38
CA LEU A 566 -4.61 -13.29 -19.61
C LEU A 566 -3.34 -13.11 -20.42
N LEU A 567 -2.78 -11.90 -20.45
CA LEU A 567 -1.52 -11.58 -21.07
C LEU A 567 -0.55 -11.10 -20.01
N PHE A 568 0.46 -11.89 -19.70
CA PHE A 568 1.55 -11.51 -18.79
C PHE A 568 2.46 -10.47 -19.42
N VAL A 569 2.89 -9.48 -18.64
CA VAL A 569 3.66 -8.33 -19.18
C VAL A 569 5.09 -8.32 -18.65
N TYR A 570 5.31 -8.10 -17.36
CA TYR A 570 6.65 -8.11 -16.77
C TYR A 570 6.62 -8.52 -15.29
N HIS A 571 7.78 -9.01 -14.80
CA HIS A 571 8.08 -9.11 -13.38
C HIS A 571 8.82 -7.86 -12.92
N ALA A 572 8.49 -7.39 -11.73
CA ALA A 572 9.14 -6.25 -11.13
C ALA A 572 10.32 -6.67 -10.24
N LEU A 573 11.35 -5.83 -10.18
CA LEU A 573 12.45 -5.93 -9.24
C LEU A 573 12.18 -4.98 -8.08
N GLN A 574 12.01 -5.53 -6.89
CA GLN A 574 11.94 -4.74 -5.68
C GLN A 574 13.35 -4.41 -5.21
N GLN A 575 13.61 -3.13 -5.05
CA GLN A 575 14.87 -2.63 -4.52
C GLN A 575 14.60 -1.79 -3.28
N SER A 576 15.35 -2.03 -2.22
CA SER A 576 15.31 -1.26 -0.98
C SER A 576 16.71 -0.98 -0.51
N ALA A 577 16.90 0.16 0.14
CA ALA A 577 18.16 0.50 0.76
C ALA A 577 17.94 0.88 2.22
N TYR A 578 18.87 0.51 3.08
CA TYR A 578 18.85 0.88 4.48
C TYR A 578 20.25 1.19 5.00
N HIS A 579 20.32 2.05 5.99
CA HIS A 579 21.60 2.45 6.59
C HIS A 579 22.22 1.29 7.38
N SER A 580 23.55 1.13 7.30
CA SER A 580 24.30 0.02 7.92
C SER A 580 24.23 -0.02 9.45
N ALA A 581 23.84 1.08 10.10
CA ALA A 581 23.56 1.14 11.53
C ALA A 581 22.28 0.40 11.94
N LEU A 582 21.37 0.13 11.00
CA LEU A 582 20.21 -0.73 11.25
C LEU A 582 20.62 -2.21 11.15
N ALA A 583 20.08 -3.02 12.04
CA ALA A 583 20.23 -4.47 12.04
C ALA A 583 18.85 -5.14 12.08
N GLY A 584 18.79 -6.43 11.74
CA GLY A 584 17.54 -7.17 11.68
C GLY A 584 16.59 -6.73 10.56
N VAL A 585 17.09 -5.95 9.60
CA VAL A 585 16.30 -5.52 8.43
C VAL A 585 16.19 -6.70 7.45
N SER A 586 14.98 -7.11 7.16
CA SER A 586 14.64 -8.11 6.14
C SER A 586 13.41 -7.66 5.36
N LEU A 587 13.35 -8.04 4.10
CA LEU A 587 12.14 -7.89 3.28
C LEU A 587 11.37 -9.21 3.32
N ASN A 588 10.07 -9.12 3.57
CA ASN A 588 9.17 -10.25 3.36
C ASN A 588 8.93 -10.48 1.85
N ALA A 589 8.17 -11.50 1.49
CA ALA A 589 7.90 -11.82 0.10
C ALA A 589 7.10 -10.71 -0.62
N LEU A 590 6.32 -9.92 0.11
CA LEU A 590 5.63 -8.74 -0.42
C LEU A 590 6.57 -7.55 -0.68
N GLY A 591 7.87 -7.71 -0.38
CA GLY A 591 8.87 -6.66 -0.52
C GLY A 591 8.76 -5.55 0.51
N LEU A 592 8.14 -5.82 1.65
CA LEU A 592 7.97 -4.88 2.75
C LEU A 592 8.82 -5.28 3.94
N VAL A 593 9.22 -4.30 4.71
CA VAL A 593 10.17 -4.49 5.82
C VAL A 593 9.48 -5.04 7.06
N GLU A 594 10.03 -6.10 7.63
CA GLU A 594 9.56 -6.69 8.88
C GLU A 594 10.00 -5.84 10.08
N TYR A 595 9.05 -5.17 10.75
CA TYR A 595 9.36 -4.18 11.78
C TYR A 595 9.84 -4.77 13.11
N LYS A 596 9.36 -5.96 13.48
CA LYS A 596 9.60 -6.56 14.81
C LYS A 596 11.07 -6.74 15.13
N ASN A 597 11.87 -7.12 14.14
CA ASN A 597 13.26 -7.50 14.32
C ASN A 597 14.27 -6.36 14.09
N ILE A 598 13.79 -5.19 13.66
CA ILE A 598 14.67 -4.04 13.40
C ILE A 598 15.14 -3.42 14.69
N TRP A 599 16.42 -3.16 14.78
CA TRP A 599 17.04 -2.44 15.88
C TRP A 599 18.22 -1.61 15.39
N PHE A 600 18.66 -0.67 16.21
CA PHE A 600 19.74 0.24 15.89
C PHE A 600 21.03 -0.17 16.61
N LYS A 601 22.13 -0.27 15.87
CA LYS A 601 23.47 -0.46 16.42
C LYS A 601 23.96 0.89 16.94
N GLN A 602 24.09 1.01 18.24
CA GLN A 602 24.69 2.20 18.89
C GLN A 602 26.17 2.28 18.63
#